data_ba13df03d0e96e203e16a0cf6b621178
#
_entry.id   ba13df03d0e96e203e16a0cf6b621178
#
_cell.length_a   1.000
_cell.length_b   1.000
_cell.length_c   1.000
_cell.angle_alpha   90.00
_cell.angle_beta   90.00
_cell.angle_gamma   90.00
#
_symmetry.space_group_name_H-M   'P 1'
#
loop_
_entity.id
_entity.type
_entity.pdbx_description
1 polymer ?
#
loop_
_entity_poly.entity_id
_entity_poly.type
_entity_poly.pdbx_seq_one_letter_code
_entity_poly.pdbx_strand_id
1 'polypeptide(L)'
;MTKDVIIGIDLGTTNSCVAVVEGGEPIVISNSEGKRTTPSVVGFTDKDRKIGDPAKRQAVTNPKNTVYSIKRFIGKDFSVCTDEVTRVPYQVVKTGSNVPGVQIDDRT
;
A
#
# COMPACT_ATOMS: atom_id res chain seq x y z
N MET A 1 19.55 28.30 7.63
CA MET A 1 20.30 27.03 7.71
C MET A 1 19.35 25.87 7.55
N THR A 2 19.58 25.06 6.57
CA THR A 2 18.78 23.87 6.34
C THR A 2 19.24 22.75 7.27
N LYS A 3 18.30 22.05 7.85
CA LYS A 3 18.57 20.84 8.63
C LYS A 3 18.25 19.64 7.75
N ASP A 4 19.13 18.67 7.75
CA ASP A 4 18.85 17.39 7.13
C ASP A 4 17.86 16.65 8.02
N VAL A 5 16.78 16.18 7.40
CA VAL A 5 15.75 15.40 8.09
C VAL A 5 15.87 13.95 7.66
N ILE A 6 16.05 13.07 8.64
CA ILE A 6 16.09 11.64 8.38
C ILE A 6 14.69 11.08 8.63
N ILE A 7 14.14 10.45 7.60
CA ILE A 7 12.82 9.85 7.67
C ILE A 7 12.99 8.33 7.54
N GLY A 8 12.45 7.61 8.50
CA GLY A 8 12.40 6.15 8.45
C GLY A 8 11.00 5.70 8.08
N ILE A 9 10.90 4.80 7.12
CA ILE A 9 9.62 4.24 6.70
C ILE A 9 9.68 2.73 6.86
N ASP A 10 8.75 2.19 7.65
CA ASP A 10 8.52 0.76 7.74
C ASP A 10 7.30 0.44 6.88
N LEU A 11 7.55 -0.06 5.68
CA LEU A 11 6.50 -0.43 4.75
C LEU A 11 6.18 -1.91 4.95
N GLY A 12 5.27 -2.18 5.87
CA GLY A 12 4.86 -3.54 6.18
C GLY A 12 3.80 -4.08 5.22
N THR A 13 3.63 -5.38 5.21
CA THR A 13 2.61 -6.03 4.38
C THR A 13 1.19 -5.60 4.80
N THR A 14 0.96 -5.48 6.10
CA THR A 14 -0.35 -5.15 6.67
C THR A 14 -0.43 -3.70 7.12
N ASN A 15 0.60 -3.21 7.79
CA ASN A 15 0.63 -1.85 8.33
C ASN A 15 1.97 -1.19 8.03
N SER A 16 1.93 0.10 7.86
CA SER A 16 3.11 0.93 7.62
C SER A 16 3.23 2.00 8.69
N CYS A 17 4.42 2.48 8.95
CA CYS A 17 4.62 3.63 9.81
C CYS A 17 5.80 4.48 9.35
N VAL A 18 5.80 5.73 9.78
CA VAL A 18 6.83 6.72 9.42
C VAL A 18 7.34 7.34 10.70
N ALA A 19 8.65 7.47 10.80
CA ALA A 19 9.28 8.11 11.94
C ALA A 19 10.31 9.14 11.47
N VAL A 20 10.53 10.15 12.29
CA VAL A 20 11.60 11.13 12.09
C VAL A 20 12.52 11.09 13.29
N VAL A 21 13.78 11.46 13.10
CA VAL A 21 14.71 11.65 14.19
C VAL A 21 14.67 13.10 14.64
N GLU A 22 14.33 13.31 15.89
CA GLU A 22 14.22 14.64 16.47
C GLU A 22 14.90 14.63 17.83
N GLY A 23 15.86 15.54 18.01
CA GLY A 23 16.63 15.58 19.25
C GLY A 23 17.40 14.31 19.56
N GLY A 24 17.84 13.59 18.52
CA GLY A 24 18.58 12.35 18.67
C GLY A 24 17.72 11.11 18.91
N GLU A 25 16.40 11.25 18.92
CA GLU A 25 15.48 10.15 19.17
C GLU A 25 14.48 9.98 18.03
N PRO A 26 14.13 8.74 17.67
CA PRO A 26 13.10 8.51 16.67
C PRO A 26 11.71 8.81 17.24
N ILE A 27 10.89 9.51 16.46
CA ILE A 27 9.53 9.85 16.83
C ILE A 27 8.62 9.41 15.70
N VAL A 28 7.65 8.55 16.02
CA VAL A 28 6.67 8.08 15.05
C VAL A 28 5.67 9.20 14.76
N ILE A 29 5.45 9.46 13.48
CA ILE A 29 4.54 10.51 13.04
C ILE A 29 3.12 9.94 12.95
N SER A 30 2.15 10.65 13.52
CA SER A 30 0.74 10.30 13.38
C SER A 30 0.25 10.62 11.96
N ASN A 31 -0.63 9.77 11.44
CA ASN A 31 -1.24 10.00 10.13
C ASN A 31 -2.41 10.98 10.26
N SER A 32 -3.09 11.24 9.12
CA SER A 32 -4.22 12.17 9.09
C SER A 32 -5.41 11.72 9.93
N GLU A 33 -5.45 10.43 10.29
CA GLU A 33 -6.48 9.86 11.17
C GLU A 33 -6.06 9.89 12.64
N GLY A 34 -4.92 10.48 12.96
CA GLY A 34 -4.40 10.55 14.32
C GLY A 34 -3.76 9.26 14.82
N LYS A 35 -3.48 8.31 13.95
CA LYS A 35 -2.90 7.01 14.33
C LYS A 35 -1.43 6.96 13.96
N ARG A 36 -0.68 6.17 14.72
CA ARG A 36 0.77 5.97 14.51
C ARG A 36 1.09 4.93 13.45
N THR A 37 0.13 4.09 13.10
CA THR A 37 0.27 3.14 12.02
C THR A 37 -0.79 3.39 10.98
N THR A 38 -0.44 3.12 9.73
CA THR A 38 -1.34 3.29 8.60
C THR A 38 -1.51 1.93 7.92
N PRO A 39 -2.73 1.43 7.78
CA PRO A 39 -2.94 0.20 7.02
C PRO A 39 -2.34 0.32 5.62
N SER A 40 -1.63 -0.72 5.20
CA SER A 40 -1.00 -0.76 3.87
C SER A 40 -2.04 -1.10 2.82
N VAL A 41 -3.01 -0.20 2.65
CA VAL A 41 -4.18 -0.36 1.78
C VAL A 41 -4.35 0.90 0.96
N VAL A 42 -4.58 0.73 -0.34
CA VAL A 42 -4.86 1.84 -1.25
C VAL A 42 -6.18 1.54 -1.97
N GLY A 43 -7.13 2.44 -1.86
CA GLY A 43 -8.40 2.35 -2.53
C GLY A 43 -8.48 3.36 -3.69
N PHE A 44 -8.95 2.89 -4.83
CA PHE A 44 -9.08 3.73 -6.01
C PHE A 44 -10.54 4.07 -6.25
N THR A 45 -10.80 5.35 -6.51
CA THR A 45 -12.11 5.84 -6.92
C THR A 45 -11.98 6.47 -8.30
N ASP A 46 -13.09 6.91 -8.87
CA ASP A 46 -13.08 7.53 -10.20
C ASP A 46 -12.21 8.79 -10.24
N LYS A 47 -12.10 9.49 -9.12
CA LYS A 47 -11.44 10.80 -9.07
C LYS A 47 -10.14 10.82 -8.28
N ASP A 48 -9.96 9.93 -7.30
CA ASP A 48 -8.80 10.01 -6.44
C ASP A 48 -8.42 8.64 -5.85
N ARG A 49 -7.48 8.67 -4.93
CA ARG A 49 -7.02 7.50 -4.18
C ARG A 49 -7.19 7.76 -2.71
N LYS A 50 -7.58 6.73 -1.98
CA LYS A 50 -7.63 6.73 -0.52
C LYS A 50 -6.53 5.83 0.00
N ILE A 51 -5.94 6.19 1.13
CA ILE A 51 -4.83 5.45 1.71
C ILE A 51 -5.11 5.21 3.19
N GLY A 52 -4.81 4.00 3.66
CA GLY A 52 -4.94 3.66 5.07
C GLY A 52 -6.36 3.30 5.47
N ASP A 53 -6.80 3.81 6.61
CA ASP A 53 -8.12 3.47 7.16
C ASP A 53 -9.29 3.79 6.22
N PRO A 54 -9.33 4.95 5.56
CA PRO A 54 -10.38 5.21 4.58
C PRO A 54 -10.43 4.19 3.45
N ALA A 55 -9.25 3.75 2.96
CA ALA A 55 -9.18 2.72 1.94
C ALA A 55 -9.65 1.37 2.47
N LYS A 56 -9.26 1.03 3.69
CA LYS A 56 -9.66 -0.22 4.33
C LYS A 56 -11.18 -0.28 4.49
N ARG A 57 -11.81 0.84 4.84
CA ARG A 57 -13.27 0.91 4.94
C ARG A 57 -13.94 0.73 3.58
N GLN A 58 -13.32 1.22 2.51
CA GLN A 58 -13.83 1.08 1.15
C GLN A 58 -13.86 -0.38 0.67
N ALA A 59 -13.01 -1.23 1.24
CA ALA A 59 -12.90 -2.63 0.81
C ALA A 59 -14.23 -3.38 0.90
N VAL A 60 -15.12 -2.96 1.79
CA VAL A 60 -16.44 -3.58 1.96
C VAL A 60 -17.34 -3.33 0.76
N THR A 61 -17.28 -2.11 0.20
CA THR A 61 -18.17 -1.69 -0.88
C THR A 61 -17.52 -1.70 -2.25
N ASN A 62 -16.19 -1.65 -2.30
CA ASN A 62 -15.44 -1.58 -3.55
C ASN A 62 -14.18 -2.46 -3.50
N PRO A 63 -14.35 -3.79 -3.30
CA PRO A 63 -13.20 -4.68 -3.11
C PRO A 63 -12.31 -4.81 -4.34
N LYS A 64 -12.84 -4.68 -5.54
CA LYS A 64 -12.04 -4.82 -6.77
C LYS A 64 -11.04 -3.70 -6.96
N ASN A 65 -11.30 -2.53 -6.38
CA ASN A 65 -10.46 -1.36 -6.51
C ASN A 65 -9.78 -0.99 -5.19
N THR A 66 -9.70 -1.93 -4.26
CA THR A 66 -9.02 -1.76 -2.98
C THR A 66 -7.88 -2.76 -2.88
N VAL A 67 -6.65 -2.24 -2.91
CA VAL A 67 -5.45 -3.05 -2.98
C VAL A 67 -4.80 -3.12 -1.60
N TYR A 68 -4.53 -4.34 -1.14
CA TYR A 68 -3.83 -4.59 0.12
C TYR A 68 -2.90 -5.79 -0.03
N SER A 69 -1.98 -5.95 0.91
CA SER A 69 -0.99 -7.04 0.89
C SER A 69 -0.18 -7.08 -0.40
N ILE A 70 0.04 -5.92 -1.01
CA ILE A 70 0.73 -5.82 -2.30
C ILE A 70 2.19 -6.29 -2.20
N LYS A 71 2.79 -6.24 -1.02
CA LYS A 71 4.16 -6.71 -0.82
C LYS A 71 4.32 -8.19 -1.13
N ARG A 72 3.25 -8.96 -1.12
CA ARG A 72 3.31 -10.38 -1.51
C ARG A 72 3.61 -10.56 -2.99
N PHE A 73 3.42 -9.52 -3.79
CA PHE A 73 3.68 -9.54 -5.24
C PHE A 73 4.94 -8.77 -5.63
N ILE A 74 5.36 -7.79 -4.81
CA ILE A 74 6.50 -6.93 -5.14
C ILE A 74 7.78 -7.76 -5.21
N GLY A 75 8.53 -7.58 -6.29
CA GLY A 75 9.81 -8.24 -6.49
C GLY A 75 9.71 -9.69 -6.92
N LYS A 76 8.51 -10.18 -7.23
CA LYS A 76 8.29 -11.55 -7.66
C LYS A 76 7.81 -11.57 -9.11
N ASP A 77 8.11 -12.65 -9.84
CA ASP A 77 7.54 -12.87 -11.15
C ASP A 77 6.07 -13.30 -11.03
N PHE A 78 5.27 -12.93 -12.00
CA PHE A 78 3.85 -13.30 -12.00
C PHE A 78 3.66 -14.81 -11.90
N SER A 79 4.51 -15.58 -12.56
CA SER A 79 4.41 -17.05 -12.60
C SER A 79 4.55 -17.70 -11.22
N VAL A 80 5.24 -17.05 -10.26
CA VAL A 80 5.38 -17.60 -8.90
C VAL A 80 4.33 -17.07 -7.93
N CYS A 81 3.44 -16.18 -8.39
CA CYS A 81 2.39 -15.56 -7.58
C CYS A 81 1.00 -16.15 -7.85
N THR A 82 0.90 -17.24 -8.60
CA THR A 82 -0.40 -17.76 -9.06
C THR A 82 -1.34 -18.12 -7.91
N ASP A 83 -0.81 -18.64 -6.82
CA ASP A 83 -1.64 -18.94 -5.64
C ASP A 83 -2.14 -17.68 -4.96
N GLU A 84 -1.26 -16.67 -4.83
CA GLU A 84 -1.61 -15.41 -4.19
C GLU A 84 -2.65 -14.63 -4.99
N VAL A 85 -2.58 -14.70 -6.31
CA VAL A 85 -3.52 -14.04 -7.21
C VAL A 85 -4.96 -14.47 -6.93
N THR A 86 -5.17 -15.74 -6.60
CA THR A 86 -6.51 -16.27 -6.33
C THR A 86 -7.06 -15.89 -4.97
N ARG A 87 -6.22 -15.35 -4.08
CA ARG A 87 -6.60 -15.06 -2.68
C ARG A 87 -7.03 -13.62 -2.47
N VAL A 88 -6.91 -12.77 -3.47
CA VAL A 88 -7.24 -11.36 -3.34
C VAL A 88 -8.44 -11.01 -4.21
N PRO A 89 -9.29 -10.05 -3.78
CA PRO A 89 -10.46 -9.66 -4.55
C PRO A 89 -10.16 -8.74 -5.73
N TYR A 90 -9.02 -8.06 -5.72
CA TYR A 90 -8.60 -7.22 -6.84
C TYR A 90 -7.93 -8.10 -7.90
N GLN A 91 -7.93 -7.62 -9.14
CA GLN A 91 -7.42 -8.40 -10.25
C GLN A 91 -5.92 -8.16 -10.45
N VAL A 92 -5.13 -9.21 -10.28
CA VAL A 92 -3.69 -9.18 -10.54
C VAL A 92 -3.44 -9.78 -11.92
N VAL A 93 -2.74 -9.04 -12.76
CA VAL A 93 -2.48 -9.43 -14.14
C VAL A 93 -0.99 -9.46 -14.42
N LYS A 94 -0.61 -10.21 -15.45
CA LYS A 94 0.76 -10.24 -15.92
C LYS A 94 1.01 -9.03 -16.82
N THR A 95 2.02 -8.24 -16.49
CA THR A 95 2.45 -7.12 -17.32
C THR A 95 3.78 -7.48 -18.00
N GLY A 96 4.05 -6.83 -19.12
CA GLY A 96 5.34 -6.87 -19.84
C GLY A 96 6.20 -8.10 -19.59
N SER A 97 7.23 -7.97 -18.77
CA SER A 97 8.26 -8.97 -18.54
C SER A 97 7.95 -9.90 -17.36
N ASN A 98 6.75 -10.47 -17.31
CA ASN A 98 6.33 -11.38 -16.24
C ASN A 98 6.27 -10.69 -14.86
N VAL A 99 5.88 -9.41 -14.85
CA VAL A 99 5.74 -8.62 -13.64
C VAL A 99 4.27 -8.57 -13.25
N PRO A 100 3.90 -8.87 -11.98
CA PRO A 100 2.51 -8.72 -11.57
C PRO A 100 2.11 -7.25 -11.52
N GLY A 101 0.90 -6.94 -11.96
CA GLY A 101 0.30 -5.62 -11.89
C GLY A 101 -1.14 -5.74 -11.45
N VAL A 102 -1.70 -4.69 -10.91
CA VAL A 102 -3.09 -4.66 -10.47
C VAL A 102 -3.92 -3.88 -11.47
N GLN A 103 -4.99 -4.51 -11.95
CA GLN A 103 -5.90 -3.89 -12.90
C GLN A 103 -6.94 -3.08 -12.12
N ILE A 104 -6.96 -1.76 -12.34
CA ILE A 104 -7.96 -0.85 -11.76
C ILE A 104 -8.75 -0.26 -12.91
N ASP A 105 -9.96 -0.72 -13.10
CA ASP A 105 -10.81 -0.35 -14.24
C ASP A 105 -10.04 -0.57 -15.55
N ASP A 106 -9.68 0.48 -16.27
CA ASP A 106 -8.93 0.40 -17.53
C ASP A 106 -7.43 0.71 -17.36
N ARG A 107 -6.94 0.75 -16.11
CA ARG A 107 -5.53 1.06 -15.79
C ARG A 107 -4.86 -0.12 -15.11
N THR A 108 -3.54 -0.14 -15.21
CA THR A 108 -2.71 -1.14 -14.53
C THR A 108 -1.61 -0.47 -13.75
#